data_3d52b324d32a4832412e82348b239a1b
#
_entry.id   3d52b324d32a4832412e82348b239a1b
#
_cell.length_a   1.000
_cell.length_b   1.000
_cell.length_c   1.000
_cell.angle_alpha   90.00
_cell.angle_beta   90.00
_cell.angle_gamma   90.00
#
_symmetry.space_group_name_H-M   'P 1'
#
loop_
_entity.id
_entity.type
_entity.pdbx_description
1 polymer ?
#
loop_
_entity_poly.entity_id
_entity_poly.type
_entity_poly.pdbx_seq_one_letter_code
_entity_poly.pdbx_strand_id
1 'polypeptide(L)'
;MRKKICLVAIAKNEDHYLQEWIDYHLKLGFDGIHIFQNDWRFKNPIHNEKVYFHEYDGKTYVSHEPIWVRNVQSRCYTEFLRNYYEKYEWAAVFDIDEFLVLKETNDVKEFIKNYDNYDCLIINWAMFGNSGLETFDEKNTSVIKRFTKRKDKQHGQFKSICKLGPNVIHQVHFTDGNWVDPDFNIGSGPFNYNGNFNKAQLNHYFTKTYSEFIHKRERGNACGDGRDGKRELTDFFENNFNEVEDTLAKDFFYGK
;
A
#
# COMPACT_ATOMS: atom_id res chain seq x y z
N MET A 1 -2.61 -27.07 -2.00
CA MET A 1 -1.80 -26.35 -3.01
C MET A 1 -1.61 -24.92 -2.49
N ARG A 2 -0.40 -24.39 -2.53
CA ARG A 2 -0.07 -23.04 -2.07
C ARG A 2 -0.71 -21.99 -2.98
N LYS A 3 -1.33 -20.95 -2.40
CA LYS A 3 -1.90 -19.83 -3.17
C LYS A 3 -0.78 -18.94 -3.73
N LYS A 4 -1.03 -18.32 -4.89
CA LYS A 4 0.04 -17.57 -5.57
C LYS A 4 0.38 -16.26 -4.85
N ILE A 5 -0.61 -15.41 -4.55
CA ILE A 5 -0.35 -14.06 -4.01
C ILE A 5 -1.43 -13.58 -3.06
N CYS A 6 -1.02 -12.97 -1.96
CA CYS A 6 -1.91 -12.23 -1.06
C CYS A 6 -1.54 -10.74 -0.98
N LEU A 7 -2.44 -9.97 -0.38
CA LEU A 7 -2.25 -8.56 -0.06
C LEU A 7 -2.30 -8.38 1.45
N VAL A 8 -1.37 -7.61 2.00
CA VAL A 8 -1.22 -7.37 3.44
C VAL A 8 -1.19 -5.88 3.72
N ALA A 9 -2.01 -5.44 4.66
CA ALA A 9 -2.01 -4.07 5.14
C ALA A 9 -2.15 -4.01 6.66
N ILE A 10 -1.51 -3.02 7.27
CA ILE A 10 -1.85 -2.57 8.63
C ILE A 10 -2.71 -1.33 8.54
N ALA A 11 -3.84 -1.30 9.25
CA ALA A 11 -4.84 -0.25 9.16
C ALA A 11 -5.22 0.29 10.53
N LYS A 12 -5.53 1.61 10.56
CA LYS A 12 -6.06 2.30 11.74
C LYS A 12 -6.99 3.42 11.30
N ASN A 13 -8.26 3.40 11.76
CA ASN A 13 -9.26 4.43 11.44
C ASN A 13 -9.43 4.67 9.93
N GLU A 14 -9.62 3.58 9.14
CA GLU A 14 -9.79 3.62 7.68
C GLU A 14 -11.21 3.21 7.25
N ASP A 15 -12.21 3.37 8.12
CA ASP A 15 -13.59 2.89 7.90
C ASP A 15 -14.21 3.34 6.57
N HIS A 16 -13.90 4.56 6.11
CA HIS A 16 -14.47 5.13 4.88
C HIS A 16 -13.89 4.57 3.59
N TYR A 17 -12.68 4.01 3.63
CA TYR A 17 -11.90 3.66 2.43
C TYR A 17 -11.71 2.16 2.25
N LEU A 18 -11.77 1.40 3.36
CA LEU A 18 -11.33 0.01 3.41
C LEU A 18 -12.15 -0.89 2.47
N GLN A 19 -13.47 -0.70 2.36
CA GLN A 19 -14.31 -1.50 1.49
C GLN A 19 -13.91 -1.35 0.02
N GLU A 20 -13.74 -0.10 -0.48
CA GLU A 20 -13.33 0.15 -1.87
C GLU A 20 -11.96 -0.45 -2.15
N TRP A 21 -11.02 -0.30 -1.22
CA TRP A 21 -9.68 -0.84 -1.35
C TRP A 21 -9.66 -2.37 -1.43
N ILE A 22 -10.45 -3.05 -0.60
CA ILE A 22 -10.61 -4.51 -0.61
C ILE A 22 -11.24 -4.97 -1.93
N ASP A 23 -12.37 -4.38 -2.33
CA ASP A 23 -13.10 -4.79 -3.54
C ASP A 23 -12.26 -4.57 -4.80
N TYR A 24 -11.50 -3.48 -4.85
CA TYR A 24 -10.57 -3.20 -5.93
C TYR A 24 -9.51 -4.29 -6.07
N HIS A 25 -8.84 -4.65 -4.99
CA HIS A 25 -7.77 -5.64 -5.04
C HIS A 25 -8.27 -7.08 -5.18
N LEU A 26 -9.47 -7.40 -4.70
CA LEU A 26 -10.12 -8.68 -5.02
C LEU A 26 -10.42 -8.78 -6.53
N LYS A 27 -10.90 -7.70 -7.15
CA LYS A 27 -11.11 -7.62 -8.60
C LYS A 27 -9.80 -7.78 -9.38
N LEU A 28 -8.67 -7.26 -8.84
CA LEU A 28 -7.35 -7.41 -9.44
C LEU A 28 -6.77 -8.84 -9.32
N GLY A 29 -7.43 -9.74 -8.59
CA GLY A 29 -7.13 -11.17 -8.59
C GLY A 29 -6.28 -11.66 -7.42
N PHE A 30 -6.14 -10.93 -6.33
CA PHE A 30 -5.47 -11.42 -5.12
C PHE A 30 -6.21 -12.64 -4.53
N ASP A 31 -5.46 -13.65 -4.09
CA ASP A 31 -5.99 -14.90 -3.53
C ASP A 31 -6.38 -14.78 -2.05
N GLY A 32 -5.95 -13.72 -1.39
CA GLY A 32 -6.29 -13.39 -0.01
C GLY A 32 -5.88 -11.97 0.33
N ILE A 33 -6.65 -11.31 1.20
CA ILE A 33 -6.37 -9.98 1.73
C ILE A 33 -6.34 -10.07 3.25
N HIS A 34 -5.25 -9.65 3.85
CA HIS A 34 -5.02 -9.69 5.29
C HIS A 34 -4.91 -8.27 5.85
N ILE A 35 -5.84 -7.88 6.69
CA ILE A 35 -5.92 -6.57 7.32
C ILE A 35 -5.57 -6.70 8.79
N PHE A 36 -4.46 -6.10 9.20
CA PHE A 36 -4.04 -5.99 10.58
C PHE A 36 -4.59 -4.70 11.20
N GLN A 37 -5.53 -4.85 12.12
CA GLN A 37 -6.25 -3.75 12.77
C GLN A 37 -5.44 -3.23 13.96
N ASN A 38 -4.68 -2.15 13.75
CA ASN A 38 -3.80 -1.59 14.77
C ASN A 38 -4.55 -0.67 15.74
N ASP A 39 -4.74 -1.12 16.97
CA ASP A 39 -5.50 -0.39 18.02
C ASP A 39 -6.85 0.16 17.52
N TRP A 40 -7.49 -0.55 16.61
CA TRP A 40 -8.73 -0.16 15.93
C TRP A 40 -9.46 -1.40 15.44
N ARG A 41 -10.77 -1.31 15.32
CA ARG A 41 -11.61 -2.39 14.77
C ARG A 41 -12.55 -1.82 13.72
N PHE A 42 -12.56 -2.46 12.56
CA PHE A 42 -13.46 -2.10 11.48
C PHE A 42 -14.92 -2.32 11.88
N LYS A 43 -15.76 -1.28 11.68
CA LYS A 43 -17.14 -1.27 12.18
C LYS A 43 -18.11 -2.03 11.29
N ASN A 44 -17.81 -2.11 9.99
CA ASN A 44 -18.69 -2.73 9.00
C ASN A 44 -18.12 -4.08 8.57
N PRO A 45 -18.63 -5.22 9.07
CA PRO A 45 -18.05 -6.52 8.74
C PRO A 45 -18.13 -6.79 7.24
N ILE A 46 -17.00 -7.20 6.67
CA ILE A 46 -16.89 -7.63 5.27
C ILE A 46 -16.91 -9.16 5.26
N HIS A 47 -17.98 -9.72 4.71
CA HIS A 47 -18.15 -11.18 4.59
C HIS A 47 -17.62 -11.66 3.23
N ASN A 48 -16.33 -11.98 3.18
CA ASN A 48 -15.71 -12.57 2.01
C ASN A 48 -14.67 -13.62 2.45
N GLU A 49 -14.71 -14.80 1.89
CA GLU A 49 -13.84 -15.93 2.26
C GLU A 49 -12.34 -15.66 2.01
N LYS A 50 -12.02 -14.65 1.22
CA LYS A 50 -10.65 -14.23 0.90
C LYS A 50 -10.16 -13.06 1.79
N VAL A 51 -10.99 -12.52 2.68
CA VAL A 51 -10.65 -11.37 3.51
C VAL A 51 -10.51 -11.79 4.96
N TYR A 52 -9.37 -11.48 5.56
CA TYR A 52 -9.00 -11.89 6.91
C TYR A 52 -8.64 -10.67 7.75
N PHE A 53 -9.38 -10.46 8.82
CA PHE A 53 -9.08 -9.41 9.80
C PHE A 53 -8.30 -10.00 10.97
N HIS A 54 -7.19 -9.36 11.31
CA HIS A 54 -6.33 -9.73 12.43
C HIS A 54 -6.28 -8.59 13.44
N GLU A 55 -6.35 -8.91 14.71
CA GLU A 55 -6.05 -7.95 15.76
C GLU A 55 -4.54 -7.81 15.87
N TYR A 56 -4.06 -6.57 15.89
CA TYR A 56 -2.64 -6.28 15.97
C TYR A 56 -2.38 -5.03 16.80
N ASP A 57 -2.45 -5.19 18.11
CA ASP A 57 -2.21 -4.10 19.04
C ASP A 57 -0.71 -3.97 19.30
N GLY A 58 -0.21 -2.77 19.37
CA GLY A 58 1.19 -2.60 19.63
C GLY A 58 1.68 -1.16 19.62
N LYS A 59 2.79 -0.93 20.31
CA LYS A 59 3.44 0.37 20.32
C LYS A 59 4.08 0.65 18.97
N THR A 60 3.94 1.88 18.51
CA THR A 60 4.45 2.36 17.24
C THR A 60 5.97 2.25 17.16
N TYR A 61 6.68 2.41 18.26
CA TYR A 61 8.14 2.42 18.29
C TYR A 61 8.72 1.83 19.57
N VAL A 62 9.75 1.00 19.43
CA VAL A 62 10.51 0.38 20.53
C VAL A 62 12.01 0.60 20.28
N SER A 63 12.62 1.57 20.97
CA SER A 63 13.94 2.12 20.65
C SER A 63 15.13 1.17 20.76
N HIS A 64 15.02 0.10 21.55
CA HIS A 64 16.14 -0.82 21.85
C HIS A 64 16.12 -2.10 21.03
N GLU A 65 15.12 -2.28 20.16
CA GLU A 65 14.95 -3.48 19.36
C GLU A 65 15.64 -3.35 17.96
N PRO A 66 15.88 -4.47 17.27
CA PRO A 66 16.35 -4.45 15.89
C PRO A 66 15.48 -3.58 14.99
N ILE A 67 16.06 -3.03 13.92
CA ILE A 67 15.39 -2.01 13.09
C ILE A 67 14.01 -2.45 12.56
N TRP A 68 13.86 -3.71 12.19
CA TRP A 68 12.61 -4.29 11.70
C TRP A 68 11.54 -4.51 12.79
N VAL A 69 11.94 -4.50 14.09
CA VAL A 69 11.02 -4.59 15.22
C VAL A 69 10.64 -3.23 15.77
N ARG A 70 11.42 -2.18 15.45
CA ARG A 70 11.26 -0.85 16.07
C ARG A 70 9.92 -0.20 15.78
N ASN A 71 9.34 -0.41 14.60
CA ASN A 71 8.03 0.12 14.30
C ASN A 71 7.00 -1.00 14.09
N VAL A 72 5.75 -0.72 14.40
CA VAL A 72 4.68 -1.69 14.35
C VAL A 72 4.45 -2.22 12.93
N GLN A 73 4.65 -1.39 11.91
CA GLN A 73 4.42 -1.76 10.51
C GLN A 73 5.45 -2.80 10.02
N SER A 74 6.75 -2.53 10.20
CA SER A 74 7.80 -3.49 9.80
C SER A 74 7.70 -4.81 10.55
N ARG A 75 7.39 -4.76 11.85
CA ARG A 75 7.18 -5.95 12.67
C ARG A 75 6.01 -6.78 12.16
N CYS A 76 4.86 -6.16 11.96
CA CYS A 76 3.65 -6.80 11.45
C CYS A 76 3.92 -7.51 10.12
N TYR A 77 4.54 -6.83 9.18
CA TYR A 77 4.83 -7.40 7.86
C TYR A 77 5.86 -8.52 7.93
N THR A 78 6.94 -8.37 8.71
CA THR A 78 7.94 -9.43 8.90
C THR A 78 7.33 -10.68 9.54
N GLU A 79 6.53 -10.53 10.57
CA GLU A 79 5.83 -11.64 11.22
C GLU A 79 4.87 -12.35 10.25
N PHE A 80 4.11 -11.58 9.45
CA PHE A 80 3.23 -12.16 8.44
C PHE A 80 4.00 -12.97 7.41
N LEU A 81 5.04 -12.40 6.80
CA LEU A 81 5.82 -13.06 5.74
C LEU A 81 6.49 -14.36 6.22
N ARG A 82 6.88 -14.41 7.50
CA ARG A 82 7.49 -15.58 8.13
C ARG A 82 6.49 -16.66 8.55
N ASN A 83 5.25 -16.29 8.82
CA ASN A 83 4.26 -17.24 9.35
C ASN A 83 3.34 -17.79 8.25
N TYR A 84 3.24 -17.12 7.10
CA TYR A 84 2.31 -17.50 6.03
C TYR A 84 2.97 -18.05 4.78
N TYR A 85 4.30 -18.31 4.78
CA TYR A 85 5.04 -18.77 3.60
C TYR A 85 4.60 -20.14 3.07
N GLU A 86 4.00 -20.98 3.90
CA GLU A 86 3.41 -22.25 3.44
C GLU A 86 2.06 -22.05 2.74
N LYS A 87 1.36 -20.94 3.04
CA LYS A 87 0.04 -20.64 2.50
C LYS A 87 0.11 -19.86 1.18
N TYR A 88 1.03 -18.89 1.09
CA TYR A 88 1.20 -18.03 -0.07
C TYR A 88 2.65 -18.07 -0.58
N GLU A 89 2.81 -17.82 -1.88
CA GLU A 89 4.13 -17.69 -2.50
C GLU A 89 4.62 -16.24 -2.45
N TRP A 90 3.72 -15.30 -2.78
CA TRP A 90 3.97 -13.86 -2.82
C TRP A 90 3.03 -13.09 -1.90
N ALA A 91 3.52 -11.98 -1.37
CA ALA A 91 2.71 -10.98 -0.68
C ALA A 91 3.01 -9.58 -1.21
N ALA A 92 1.97 -8.86 -1.59
CA ALA A 92 2.03 -7.42 -1.75
C ALA A 92 1.81 -6.75 -0.40
N VAL A 93 2.62 -5.74 -0.08
CA VAL A 93 2.56 -5.01 1.19
C VAL A 93 2.22 -3.55 0.89
N PHE A 94 0.93 -3.18 0.99
CA PHE A 94 0.42 -1.86 0.62
C PHE A 94 -0.34 -1.21 1.77
N ASP A 95 -0.38 0.12 1.78
CA ASP A 95 -1.23 0.88 2.69
C ASP A 95 -2.66 1.01 2.13
N ILE A 96 -3.65 1.32 2.99
CA ILE A 96 -5.07 1.38 2.58
C ILE A 96 -5.35 2.52 1.59
N ASP A 97 -4.47 3.46 1.45
CA ASP A 97 -4.56 4.54 0.46
C ASP A 97 -3.68 4.31 -0.79
N GLU A 98 -3.28 3.05 -1.03
CA GLU A 98 -2.49 2.64 -2.18
C GLU A 98 -3.24 1.64 -3.06
N PHE A 99 -3.32 1.91 -4.37
CA PHE A 99 -4.05 1.09 -5.34
C PHE A 99 -3.13 0.69 -6.49
N LEU A 100 -2.94 -0.62 -6.68
CA LEU A 100 -2.09 -1.15 -7.75
C LEU A 100 -2.77 -1.06 -9.11
N VAL A 101 -2.13 -0.40 -10.05
CA VAL A 101 -2.56 -0.34 -11.46
C VAL A 101 -1.57 -1.12 -12.31
N LEU A 102 -2.07 -2.11 -13.03
CA LEU A 102 -1.35 -2.90 -14.02
C LEU A 102 -1.76 -2.44 -15.42
N LYS A 103 -0.81 -2.29 -16.34
CA LYS A 103 -1.07 -1.70 -17.67
C LYS A 103 -1.10 -2.74 -18.81
N GLU A 104 -0.52 -3.91 -18.58
CA GLU A 104 -0.45 -4.99 -19.57
C GLU A 104 -1.47 -6.11 -19.31
N THR A 105 -1.99 -6.19 -18.09
CA THR A 105 -2.97 -7.19 -17.65
C THR A 105 -3.87 -6.60 -16.56
N ASN A 106 -5.01 -7.25 -16.30
CA ASN A 106 -5.91 -6.92 -15.19
C ASN A 106 -5.87 -8.01 -14.08
N ASP A 107 -4.87 -8.88 -14.09
CA ASP A 107 -4.70 -9.96 -13.11
C ASP A 107 -3.30 -9.93 -12.53
N VAL A 108 -3.20 -9.70 -11.22
CA VAL A 108 -1.92 -9.63 -10.51
C VAL A 108 -1.14 -10.94 -10.57
N LYS A 109 -1.81 -12.09 -10.72
CA LYS A 109 -1.16 -13.41 -10.84
C LYS A 109 -0.48 -13.57 -12.19
N GLU A 110 -1.09 -13.05 -13.25
CA GLU A 110 -0.47 -13.00 -14.58
C GLU A 110 0.75 -12.08 -14.56
N PHE A 111 0.62 -10.92 -13.94
CA PHE A 111 1.70 -9.94 -13.84
C PHE A 111 2.91 -10.51 -13.10
N ILE A 112 2.72 -11.11 -11.92
CA ILE A 112 3.82 -11.57 -11.06
C ILE A 112 4.59 -12.77 -11.64
N LYS A 113 4.01 -13.55 -12.55
CA LYS A 113 4.69 -14.67 -13.21
C LYS A 113 5.99 -14.25 -13.92
N ASN A 114 6.04 -13.02 -14.42
CA ASN A 114 7.23 -12.49 -15.09
C ASN A 114 8.42 -12.29 -14.14
N TYR A 115 8.17 -12.33 -12.82
CA TYR A 115 9.16 -12.03 -11.79
C TYR A 115 9.49 -13.23 -10.90
N ASP A 116 9.10 -14.45 -11.30
CA ASP A 116 9.30 -15.68 -10.51
C ASP A 116 10.78 -15.97 -10.16
N ASN A 117 11.75 -15.42 -10.90
CA ASN A 117 13.17 -15.55 -10.63
C ASN A 117 13.71 -14.53 -9.59
N TYR A 118 12.87 -13.63 -9.09
CA TYR A 118 13.25 -12.60 -8.13
C TYR A 118 12.54 -12.83 -6.80
N ASP A 119 13.06 -12.26 -5.73
CA ASP A 119 12.48 -12.40 -4.39
C ASP A 119 11.68 -11.17 -3.97
N CYS A 120 11.93 -10.01 -4.56
CA CYS A 120 11.25 -8.75 -4.28
C CYS A 120 11.07 -7.94 -5.56
N LEU A 121 9.81 -7.66 -5.91
CA LEU A 121 9.43 -6.70 -6.95
C LEU A 121 8.95 -5.42 -6.25
N ILE A 122 9.40 -4.27 -6.74
CA ILE A 122 8.94 -2.97 -6.23
C ILE A 122 8.07 -2.27 -7.25
N ILE A 123 7.09 -1.49 -6.76
CA ILE A 123 6.24 -0.64 -7.60
C ILE A 123 6.32 0.79 -7.09
N ASN A 124 6.83 1.69 -7.92
CA ASN A 124 6.96 3.11 -7.55
C ASN A 124 5.60 3.79 -7.36
N TRP A 125 5.56 4.74 -6.42
CA TRP A 125 4.38 5.55 -6.17
C TRP A 125 4.09 6.53 -7.30
N ALA A 126 2.82 6.56 -7.72
CA ALA A 126 2.18 7.64 -8.43
C ALA A 126 1.44 8.51 -7.40
N MET A 127 2.00 9.67 -7.07
CA MET A 127 1.49 10.55 -6.00
C MET A 127 0.30 11.36 -6.50
N PHE A 128 -0.88 11.07 -5.95
CA PHE A 128 -2.13 11.79 -6.25
C PHE A 128 -2.34 12.95 -5.29
N GLY A 129 -2.80 14.08 -5.83
CA GLY A 129 -3.22 15.25 -5.07
C GLY A 129 -4.72 15.22 -4.76
N ASN A 130 -5.22 16.35 -4.28
CA ASN A 130 -6.62 16.52 -3.87
C ASN A 130 -7.59 16.73 -5.05
N SER A 131 -7.12 16.81 -6.29
CA SER A 131 -7.92 17.10 -7.51
C SER A 131 -8.80 18.35 -7.41
N GLY A 132 -8.41 19.34 -6.57
CA GLY A 132 -9.16 20.56 -6.32
C GLY A 132 -10.28 20.42 -5.28
N LEU A 133 -10.38 19.28 -4.60
CA LEU A 133 -11.37 19.04 -3.54
C LEU A 133 -10.80 19.44 -2.17
N GLU A 134 -11.54 20.23 -1.40
CA GLU A 134 -11.06 20.73 -0.11
C GLU A 134 -11.66 19.97 1.08
N THR A 135 -12.91 19.50 0.94
CA THR A 135 -13.66 18.87 2.03
C THR A 135 -14.09 17.45 1.69
N PHE A 136 -14.22 16.63 2.72
CA PHE A 136 -14.78 15.29 2.61
C PHE A 136 -16.28 15.33 2.29
N ASP A 137 -16.72 14.47 1.38
CA ASP A 137 -18.14 14.29 1.04
C ASP A 137 -18.58 12.87 1.43
N GLU A 138 -19.42 12.78 2.47
CA GLU A 138 -19.97 11.50 2.96
C GLU A 138 -20.82 10.75 1.91
N LYS A 139 -21.37 11.47 0.93
CA LYS A 139 -22.17 10.87 -0.16
C LYS A 139 -21.29 10.29 -1.28
N ASN A 140 -20.03 10.69 -1.33
CA ASN A 140 -19.07 10.22 -2.30
C ASN A 140 -17.72 9.92 -1.62
N THR A 141 -17.63 8.76 -0.99
CA THR A 141 -16.43 8.33 -0.25
C THR A 141 -15.38 7.69 -1.14
N SER A 142 -15.70 7.38 -2.39
CA SER A 142 -14.76 6.70 -3.31
C SER A 142 -13.49 7.51 -3.53
N VAL A 143 -12.35 6.94 -3.17
CA VAL A 143 -11.03 7.55 -3.33
C VAL A 143 -10.68 7.66 -4.81
N ILE A 144 -10.83 6.57 -5.56
CA ILE A 144 -10.40 6.50 -6.97
C ILE A 144 -11.33 7.27 -7.93
N LYS A 145 -12.57 7.63 -7.51
CA LYS A 145 -13.44 8.53 -8.28
C LYS A 145 -13.13 9.99 -8.04
N ARG A 146 -12.83 10.35 -6.78
CA ARG A 146 -12.62 11.75 -6.38
C ARG A 146 -11.27 12.30 -6.80
N PHE A 147 -10.24 11.49 -6.69
CA PHE A 147 -8.85 11.93 -6.89
C PHE A 147 -8.30 11.36 -8.20
N THR A 148 -8.32 12.18 -9.25
CA THR A 148 -7.91 11.79 -10.60
C THR A 148 -6.68 12.55 -11.10
N LYS A 149 -6.09 13.42 -10.28
CA LYS A 149 -4.91 14.20 -10.66
C LYS A 149 -3.71 13.81 -9.82
N ARG A 150 -2.58 13.63 -10.48
CA ARG A 150 -1.33 13.20 -9.85
C ARG A 150 -0.11 13.97 -10.34
N LYS A 151 1.03 13.72 -9.71
CA LYS A 151 2.34 14.10 -10.23
C LYS A 151 2.59 13.42 -11.57
N ASP A 152 3.17 14.12 -12.52
CA ASP A 152 3.50 13.55 -13.84
C ASP A 152 4.51 12.41 -13.72
N LYS A 153 5.60 12.63 -12.97
CA LYS A 153 6.67 11.65 -12.76
C LYS A 153 6.44 10.78 -11.53
N GLN A 154 7.02 9.57 -11.55
CA GLN A 154 7.04 8.69 -10.39
C GLN A 154 7.74 9.35 -9.17
N HIS A 155 7.34 8.92 -7.99
CA HIS A 155 8.05 9.22 -6.75
C HIS A 155 9.21 8.24 -6.56
N GLY A 156 10.29 8.67 -5.91
CA GLY A 156 11.43 7.78 -5.64
C GLY A 156 11.12 6.66 -4.64
N GLN A 157 10.09 6.81 -3.82
CA GLN A 157 9.60 5.76 -2.94
C GLN A 157 8.67 4.79 -3.68
N PHE A 158 8.50 3.60 -3.08
CA PHE A 158 7.76 2.50 -3.64
C PHE A 158 7.17 1.62 -2.54
N LYS A 159 6.40 0.62 -2.91
CA LYS A 159 6.04 -0.54 -2.07
C LYS A 159 6.44 -1.83 -2.78
N SER A 160 6.49 -2.91 -2.02
CA SER A 160 6.98 -4.20 -2.52
C SER A 160 5.91 -5.27 -2.65
N ILE A 161 6.16 -6.15 -3.60
CA ILE A 161 5.55 -7.47 -3.74
C ILE A 161 6.71 -8.47 -3.57
N CYS A 162 6.72 -9.25 -2.50
CA CYS A 162 7.87 -10.08 -2.15
C CYS A 162 7.48 -11.53 -1.89
N LYS A 163 8.43 -12.45 -2.10
CA LYS A 163 8.26 -13.85 -1.69
C LYS A 163 8.22 -13.98 -0.18
N LEU A 164 7.36 -14.85 0.31
CA LEU A 164 7.32 -15.20 1.71
C LEU A 164 8.37 -16.26 2.04
N GLY A 165 8.92 -16.20 3.24
CA GLY A 165 9.90 -17.18 3.69
C GLY A 165 10.23 -17.02 5.17
N PRO A 166 10.82 -18.07 5.80
CA PRO A 166 11.04 -18.11 7.25
C PRO A 166 12.08 -17.09 7.75
N ASN A 167 12.91 -16.57 6.85
CA ASN A 167 14.01 -15.63 7.20
C ASN A 167 13.81 -14.23 6.61
N VAL A 168 12.66 -13.95 5.96
CA VAL A 168 12.41 -12.64 5.36
C VAL A 168 12.30 -11.58 6.45
N ILE A 169 12.93 -10.43 6.21
CA ILE A 169 12.76 -9.21 7.00
C ILE A 169 12.19 -8.15 6.09
N HIS A 170 11.06 -7.56 6.49
CA HIS A 170 10.42 -6.49 5.75
C HIS A 170 10.54 -5.17 6.51
N GLN A 171 11.14 -4.19 5.87
CA GLN A 171 11.10 -2.80 6.29
C GLN A 171 9.70 -2.19 5.99
N VAL A 172 9.54 -0.89 6.11
CA VAL A 172 8.23 -0.25 5.80
C VAL A 172 7.86 -0.38 4.32
N HIS A 173 8.84 -0.44 3.43
CA HIS A 173 8.65 -0.38 1.99
C HIS A 173 9.20 -1.57 1.20
N PHE A 174 10.20 -2.26 1.72
CA PHE A 174 10.97 -3.29 1.00
C PHE A 174 11.49 -4.37 1.93
N THR A 175 11.93 -5.50 1.37
CA THR A 175 12.68 -6.54 2.08
C THR A 175 14.17 -6.22 2.12
N ASP A 176 14.88 -6.74 3.12
CA ASP A 176 16.34 -6.70 3.11
C ASP A 176 16.88 -7.44 1.89
N GLY A 177 17.85 -6.85 1.18
CA GLY A 177 18.44 -7.41 -0.03
C GLY A 177 18.15 -6.58 -1.29
N ASN A 178 18.26 -7.24 -2.43
CA ASN A 178 18.01 -6.63 -3.73
C ASN A 178 16.53 -6.73 -4.10
N TRP A 179 16.05 -5.72 -4.83
CA TRP A 179 14.75 -5.72 -5.47
C TRP A 179 14.89 -5.59 -6.99
N VAL A 180 13.84 -5.92 -7.71
CA VAL A 180 13.67 -5.67 -9.14
C VAL A 180 12.50 -4.71 -9.34
N ASP A 181 12.59 -3.80 -10.32
CA ASP A 181 11.45 -2.98 -10.75
C ASP A 181 10.69 -3.65 -11.93
N PRO A 182 9.54 -3.09 -12.38
CA PRO A 182 8.77 -3.68 -13.48
C PRO A 182 9.52 -3.80 -14.82
N ASP A 183 10.58 -3.03 -15.04
CA ASP A 183 11.41 -3.11 -16.26
C ASP A 183 12.66 -3.97 -16.08
N PHE A 184 12.71 -4.79 -15.01
CA PHE A 184 13.80 -5.70 -14.68
C PHE A 184 15.13 -5.02 -14.28
N ASN A 185 15.09 -3.74 -13.90
CA ASN A 185 16.25 -3.10 -13.29
C ASN A 185 16.40 -3.57 -11.85
N ILE A 186 17.61 -3.99 -11.48
CA ILE A 186 17.93 -4.44 -10.13
C ILE A 186 18.49 -3.29 -9.32
N GLY A 187 18.02 -3.16 -8.08
CA GLY A 187 18.50 -2.17 -7.13
C GLY A 187 18.44 -2.66 -5.69
N SER A 188 18.77 -1.78 -4.76
CA SER A 188 18.73 -2.04 -3.32
C SER A 188 18.40 -0.76 -2.55
N GLY A 189 18.00 -0.91 -1.29
CA GLY A 189 17.66 0.21 -0.41
C GLY A 189 16.26 0.81 -0.66
N PRO A 190 15.94 1.95 -0.03
CA PRO A 190 14.57 2.45 0.12
C PRO A 190 14.06 3.32 -1.04
N PHE A 191 14.86 3.57 -2.09
CA PHE A 191 14.50 4.46 -3.17
C PHE A 191 14.83 3.89 -4.55
N ASN A 192 13.93 4.12 -5.52
CA ASN A 192 14.13 3.90 -6.94
C ASN A 192 13.78 5.20 -7.71
N TYR A 193 14.79 6.03 -7.99
CA TYR A 193 14.60 7.28 -8.73
C TYR A 193 14.54 7.09 -10.26
N ASN A 194 14.91 5.91 -10.76
CA ASN A 194 14.94 5.57 -12.18
C ASN A 194 13.70 4.77 -12.64
N GLY A 195 12.73 4.55 -11.74
CA GLY A 195 11.49 3.86 -12.08
C GLY A 195 10.65 4.63 -13.09
N ASN A 196 9.64 3.96 -13.61
CA ASN A 196 8.64 4.54 -14.51
C ASN A 196 7.28 3.89 -14.33
N PHE A 197 6.29 4.34 -15.11
CA PHE A 197 4.93 3.82 -15.08
C PHE A 197 4.56 2.97 -16.31
N ASN A 198 5.53 2.41 -17.05
CA ASN A 198 5.24 1.71 -18.30
C ASN A 198 4.37 0.46 -18.10
N LYS A 199 4.69 -0.38 -17.14
CA LYS A 199 4.01 -1.67 -16.90
C LYS A 199 3.09 -1.67 -15.69
N ALA A 200 3.46 -0.92 -14.65
CA ALA A 200 2.69 -0.82 -13.41
C ALA A 200 2.95 0.50 -12.69
N GLN A 201 2.01 0.93 -11.87
CA GLN A 201 2.16 2.03 -10.92
C GLN A 201 1.37 1.72 -9.64
N LEU A 202 1.80 2.27 -8.52
CA LEU A 202 1.07 2.22 -7.27
C LEU A 202 0.50 3.62 -6.97
N ASN A 203 -0.79 3.80 -7.23
CA ASN A 203 -1.46 5.05 -6.96
C ASN A 203 -1.51 5.29 -5.45
N HIS A 204 -0.86 6.36 -4.99
CA HIS A 204 -0.83 6.72 -3.57
C HIS A 204 -1.64 7.99 -3.35
N TYR A 205 -2.80 7.82 -2.72
CA TYR A 205 -3.73 8.91 -2.37
C TYR A 205 -3.38 9.49 -1.00
N PHE A 206 -2.18 10.05 -0.90
CA PHE A 206 -1.59 10.48 0.36
C PHE A 206 -2.35 11.62 1.02
N THR A 207 -2.66 12.67 0.24
CA THR A 207 -3.28 13.90 0.73
C THR A 207 -4.79 13.76 0.88
N LYS A 208 -5.47 13.19 -0.10
CA LYS A 208 -6.93 13.27 -0.24
C LYS A 208 -7.38 14.75 -0.14
N THR A 209 -8.53 15.07 0.44
CA THR A 209 -8.90 16.45 0.77
C THR A 209 -8.11 16.96 1.97
N TYR A 210 -8.07 18.28 2.14
CA TYR A 210 -7.43 18.87 3.32
C TYR A 210 -8.05 18.40 4.64
N SER A 211 -9.38 18.30 4.71
CA SER A 211 -10.04 17.79 5.91
C SER A 211 -9.69 16.32 6.22
N GLU A 212 -9.60 15.45 5.20
CA GLU A 212 -9.17 14.06 5.36
C GLU A 212 -7.71 13.97 5.80
N PHE A 213 -6.84 14.86 5.29
CA PHE A 213 -5.45 14.92 5.72
C PHE A 213 -5.30 15.32 7.19
N ILE A 214 -6.09 16.26 7.68
CA ILE A 214 -6.12 16.62 9.11
C ILE A 214 -6.48 15.40 9.96
N HIS A 215 -7.52 14.64 9.62
CA HIS A 215 -7.86 13.40 10.32
C HIS A 215 -6.72 12.36 10.27
N LYS A 216 -6.09 12.19 9.10
CA LYS A 216 -4.92 11.31 8.92
C LYS A 216 -3.74 11.74 9.80
N ARG A 217 -3.51 13.05 9.96
CA ARG A 217 -2.49 13.62 10.84
C ARG A 217 -2.77 13.33 12.32
N GLU A 218 -4.02 13.54 12.75
CA GLU A 218 -4.43 13.35 14.14
C GLU A 218 -4.30 11.90 14.62
N ARG A 219 -4.60 10.93 13.74
CA ARG A 219 -4.44 9.51 14.08
C ARG A 219 -2.97 9.06 14.20
N GLY A 220 -2.01 9.85 13.71
CA GLY A 220 -0.58 9.53 13.68
C GLY A 220 -0.17 8.60 12.54
N ASN A 221 1.08 8.17 12.55
CA ASN A 221 1.63 7.20 11.60
C ASN A 221 2.14 5.94 12.32
N ALA A 222 2.25 4.84 11.58
CA ALA A 222 2.69 3.55 12.10
C ALA A 222 4.23 3.41 12.14
N CYS A 223 4.99 4.34 11.56
CA CYS A 223 6.44 4.24 11.44
C CYS A 223 7.18 4.76 12.68
N GLY A 224 6.55 5.66 13.47
CA GLY A 224 7.13 6.21 14.69
C GLY A 224 8.50 6.85 14.47
N ASP A 225 8.55 7.90 13.67
CA ASP A 225 9.81 8.59 13.29
C ASP A 225 10.39 9.50 14.38
N GLY A 226 9.93 9.36 15.62
CA GLY A 226 10.36 10.17 16.76
C GLY A 226 9.68 11.54 16.89
N ARG A 227 8.72 11.86 16.03
CA ARG A 227 7.92 13.10 16.03
C ARG A 227 6.49 12.84 16.53
N ASP A 228 6.30 12.26 17.69
CA ASP A 228 4.98 11.86 18.23
C ASP A 228 4.06 11.14 17.21
N GLY A 229 4.65 10.62 16.12
CA GLY A 229 3.93 9.95 15.03
C GLY A 229 3.00 10.85 14.21
N LYS A 230 3.08 12.18 14.35
CA LYS A 230 2.22 13.11 13.60
C LYS A 230 2.92 13.65 12.36
N ARG A 231 2.15 13.72 11.25
CA ARG A 231 2.56 14.40 10.02
C ARG A 231 2.56 15.91 10.22
N GLU A 232 3.44 16.63 9.53
CA GLU A 232 3.41 18.09 9.50
C GLU A 232 2.31 18.59 8.55
N LEU A 233 1.81 19.80 8.79
CA LEU A 233 0.83 20.40 7.86
C LEU A 233 1.44 20.70 6.50
N THR A 234 2.72 20.98 6.45
CA THR A 234 3.48 21.18 5.22
C THR A 234 3.48 19.95 4.32
N ASP A 235 3.41 18.74 4.89
CA ASP A 235 3.34 17.49 4.12
C ASP A 235 2.15 17.47 3.16
N PHE A 236 1.03 18.13 3.50
CA PHE A 236 -0.10 18.25 2.60
C PHE A 236 0.27 19.03 1.35
N PHE A 237 0.84 20.22 1.52
CA PHE A 237 1.16 21.11 0.39
C PHE A 237 2.31 20.56 -0.46
N GLU A 238 3.29 19.92 0.15
CA GLU A 238 4.44 19.32 -0.51
C GLU A 238 4.07 18.08 -1.33
N ASN A 239 2.97 17.39 -0.99
CA ASN A 239 2.52 16.18 -1.66
C ASN A 239 1.19 16.34 -2.42
N ASN A 240 0.64 17.55 -2.52
CA ASN A 240 -0.62 17.82 -3.23
C ASN A 240 -0.38 18.05 -4.73
N PHE A 241 -0.04 16.99 -5.45
CA PHE A 241 0.28 17.04 -6.87
C PHE A 241 -0.98 16.91 -7.74
N ASN A 242 -1.19 17.87 -8.65
CA ASN A 242 -2.36 17.91 -9.54
C ASN A 242 -1.94 18.24 -11.00
N GLU A 243 -0.82 17.68 -11.46
CA GLU A 243 -0.15 18.04 -12.71
C GLU A 243 -0.80 17.38 -13.94
N VAL A 244 -1.14 16.09 -13.85
CA VAL A 244 -1.74 15.32 -14.94
C VAL A 244 -2.96 14.55 -14.47
N GLU A 245 -3.92 14.33 -15.37
CA GLU A 245 -5.08 13.49 -15.07
C GLU A 245 -4.75 12.02 -15.30
N ASP A 246 -5.17 11.16 -14.35
CA ASP A 246 -5.02 9.72 -14.40
C ASP A 246 -6.26 9.03 -13.80
N THR A 247 -7.03 8.40 -14.67
CA THR A 247 -8.27 7.68 -14.31
C THR A 247 -8.13 6.16 -14.35
N LEU A 248 -6.92 5.63 -14.54
CA LEU A 248 -6.71 4.19 -14.78
C LEU A 248 -7.32 3.30 -13.69
N ALA A 249 -7.15 3.64 -12.41
CA ALA A 249 -7.74 2.88 -11.31
C ALA A 249 -9.27 2.94 -11.33
N LYS A 250 -9.84 4.12 -11.57
CA LYS A 250 -11.29 4.31 -11.71
C LYS A 250 -11.86 3.50 -12.88
N ASP A 251 -11.22 3.58 -14.05
CA ASP A 251 -11.66 2.93 -15.28
C ASP A 251 -11.58 1.40 -15.15
N PHE A 252 -10.52 0.87 -14.52
CA PHE A 252 -10.43 -0.55 -14.20
C PHE A 252 -11.55 -1.01 -13.28
N PHE A 253 -11.86 -0.26 -12.24
CA PHE A 253 -12.78 -0.70 -11.20
C PHE A 253 -14.25 -0.51 -11.57
N TYR A 254 -14.60 0.65 -12.11
CA TYR A 254 -15.99 1.02 -12.40
C TYR A 254 -16.40 0.86 -13.89
N GLY A 255 -15.42 0.64 -14.75
CA GLY A 255 -15.61 0.69 -16.21
C GLY A 255 -15.46 2.12 -16.76
N LYS A 256 -15.18 2.21 -18.06
CA LYS A 256 -15.12 3.48 -18.79
C LYS A 256 -16.52 4.01 -19.07
#